data_2f0051e8baf23c95c3fad28f38c1d305
#
_entry.id   2f0051e8baf23c95c3fad28f38c1d305
#
_cell.length_a   1.000
_cell.length_b   1.000
_cell.length_c   1.000
_cell.angle_alpha   90.00
_cell.angle_beta   90.00
_cell.angle_gamma   90.00
#
_symmetry.space_group_name_H-M   'P 1'
#
loop_
_entity.id
_entity.type
_entity.pdbx_description
1 polymer ?
#
loop_
_entity_poly.entity_id
_entity_poly.type
_entity_poly.pdbx_seq_one_letter_code
_entity_poly.pdbx_strand_id
1 'polypeptide(L)'
;MKALVPLDGSDLALSVLPNVRRLAELAPGLEVHLLTVVDQKSVHGQSDRPPGELSTTIPGSKFATVLAPAPRVVESHGEALERAHLDANEVLKAISHRELDGVATSFGVVFSSNTAEAIAESANELGADLIIMATHGRSGISHLLTGSVTEAVIRNSGKPVLVNCPK
;
A
#
# COMPACT_ATOMS: atom_id res chain seq x y z
N MET A 1 11.53 6.21 20.69
CA MET A 1 10.28 6.78 20.11
C MET A 1 9.96 6.04 18.83
N LYS A 2 8.72 5.67 18.62
CA LYS A 2 8.29 4.87 17.48
C LYS A 2 7.24 5.63 16.65
N ALA A 3 7.48 5.82 15.36
CA ALA A 3 6.57 6.51 14.46
C ALA A 3 5.97 5.53 13.44
N LEU A 4 4.65 5.59 13.24
CA LEU A 4 3.96 4.90 12.16
C LEU A 4 3.79 5.84 10.97
N VAL A 5 4.17 5.40 9.78
CA VAL A 5 4.08 6.16 8.53
C VAL A 5 3.29 5.35 7.50
N PRO A 6 1.99 5.61 7.35
CA PRO A 6 1.18 4.95 6.32
C PRO A 6 1.50 5.50 4.93
N LEU A 7 1.73 4.59 3.98
CA LEU A 7 2.06 4.88 2.59
C LEU A 7 1.14 4.06 1.66
N ASP A 8 0.55 4.72 0.66
CA ASP A 8 -0.28 4.08 -0.38
C ASP A 8 0.41 4.05 -1.75
N GLY A 9 1.70 4.43 -1.79
CA GLY A 9 2.50 4.48 -3.00
C GLY A 9 2.29 5.74 -3.85
N SER A 10 1.38 6.64 -3.47
CA SER A 10 1.19 7.91 -4.17
C SER A 10 2.34 8.89 -3.87
N ASP A 11 2.61 9.79 -4.83
CA ASP A 11 3.59 10.88 -4.64
C ASP A 11 3.24 11.76 -3.43
N LEU A 12 1.94 11.90 -3.16
CA LEU A 12 1.46 12.61 -1.98
C LEU A 12 1.92 11.93 -0.70
N ALA A 13 1.67 10.63 -0.55
CA ALA A 13 2.09 9.89 0.62
C ALA A 13 3.62 9.91 0.77
N LEU A 14 4.35 9.78 -0.32
CA LEU A 14 5.81 9.84 -0.32
C LEU A 14 6.36 11.23 0.08
N SER A 15 5.59 12.30 -0.12
CA SER A 15 6.01 13.66 0.24
C SER A 15 6.27 13.86 1.73
N VAL A 16 5.86 12.94 2.58
CA VAL A 16 6.09 12.98 4.03
C VAL A 16 7.52 12.56 4.41
N LEU A 17 8.18 11.75 3.58
CA LEU A 17 9.45 11.09 3.91
C LEU A 17 10.60 12.05 4.22
N PRO A 18 10.77 13.19 3.52
CA PRO A 18 11.76 14.19 3.92
C PRO A 18 11.56 14.72 5.35
N ASN A 19 10.31 14.87 5.78
CA ASN A 19 10.00 15.29 7.15
C ASN A 19 10.28 14.18 8.17
N VAL A 20 10.01 12.91 7.81
CA VAL A 20 10.35 11.74 8.63
C VAL A 20 11.86 11.66 8.83
N ARG A 21 12.65 11.83 7.77
CA ARG A 21 14.11 11.85 7.83
C ARG A 21 14.61 12.96 8.74
N ARG A 22 14.09 14.18 8.55
CA ARG A 22 14.45 15.31 9.41
C ARG A 22 14.10 15.08 10.87
N LEU A 23 12.95 14.44 11.14
CA LEU A 23 12.56 14.08 12.51
C LEU A 23 13.53 13.05 13.11
N ALA A 24 13.98 12.06 12.32
CA ALA A 24 14.95 11.07 12.76
C ALA A 24 16.32 11.71 13.11
N GLU A 25 16.72 12.75 12.39
CA GLU A 25 17.93 13.53 12.69
C GLU A 25 17.79 14.31 14.04
N LEU A 26 16.59 14.81 14.33
CA LEU A 26 16.30 15.59 15.54
C LEU A 26 16.03 14.72 16.77
N ALA A 27 15.57 13.48 16.56
CA ALA A 27 15.23 12.54 17.61
C ALA A 27 16.05 11.24 17.45
N PRO A 28 17.29 11.20 17.94
CA PRO A 28 18.12 10.00 17.88
C PRO A 28 17.41 8.81 18.55
N GLY A 29 17.37 7.66 17.85
CA GLY A 29 16.64 6.47 18.31
C GLY A 29 15.16 6.47 17.91
N LEU A 30 14.73 7.32 16.97
CA LEU A 30 13.45 7.17 16.31
C LEU A 30 13.43 5.89 15.48
N GLU A 31 12.48 5.02 15.76
CA GLU A 31 12.15 3.85 14.95
C GLU A 31 10.97 4.21 14.05
N VAL A 32 11.09 3.96 12.76
CA VAL A 32 10.05 4.26 11.77
C VAL A 32 9.42 2.98 11.27
N HIS A 33 8.10 2.84 11.41
CA HIS A 33 7.35 1.73 10.85
C HIS A 33 6.58 2.22 9.62
N LEU A 34 6.98 1.74 8.44
CA LEU A 34 6.27 2.01 7.19
C LEU A 34 5.13 1.00 7.05
N LEU A 35 3.90 1.48 6.86
CA LEU A 35 2.70 0.66 6.75
C LEU A 35 2.03 0.88 5.40
N THR A 36 1.67 -0.21 4.71
CA THR A 36 0.75 -0.17 3.58
C THR A 36 -0.54 -0.91 3.93
N VAL A 37 -1.67 -0.26 3.67
CA VAL A 37 -2.99 -0.89 3.78
C VAL A 37 -3.51 -1.21 2.38
N VAL A 38 -3.76 -2.48 2.11
CA VAL A 38 -4.24 -2.98 0.81
C VAL A 38 -5.72 -3.34 0.95
N ASP A 39 -6.56 -2.82 0.05
CA ASP A 39 -7.96 -3.26 0.01
C ASP A 39 -8.04 -4.68 -0.57
N GLN A 40 -8.50 -5.63 0.25
CA GLN A 40 -8.66 -7.03 -0.16
C GLN A 40 -9.50 -7.19 -1.43
N LYS A 41 -10.50 -6.31 -1.62
CA LYS A 41 -11.39 -6.35 -2.78
C LYS A 41 -10.70 -5.94 -4.08
N SER A 42 -9.59 -5.20 -3.98
CA SER A 42 -8.80 -4.79 -5.15
C SER A 42 -7.83 -5.87 -5.62
N VAL A 43 -7.58 -6.90 -4.79
CA VAL A 43 -6.65 -7.98 -5.11
C VAL A 43 -7.37 -9.06 -5.91
N HIS A 44 -7.03 -9.17 -7.19
CA HIS A 44 -7.59 -10.15 -8.11
C HIS A 44 -6.51 -11.14 -8.52
N GLY A 45 -6.88 -12.42 -8.59
CA GLY A 45 -6.01 -13.46 -9.15
C GLY A 45 -5.70 -13.18 -10.62
N GLN A 46 -4.45 -13.35 -11.01
CA GLN A 46 -4.05 -13.25 -12.41
C GLN A 46 -4.48 -14.54 -13.12
N SER A 47 -5.20 -14.39 -14.23
CA SER A 47 -5.39 -15.51 -15.16
C SER A 47 -4.33 -15.37 -16.26
N ASP A 48 -3.43 -16.33 -16.34
CA ASP A 48 -2.54 -16.48 -17.51
C ASP A 48 -3.40 -16.77 -18.74
N ARG A 49 -3.82 -15.71 -19.41
CA ARG A 49 -4.36 -15.80 -20.76
C ARG A 49 -3.18 -15.59 -21.70
N PRO A 50 -2.69 -16.62 -22.39
CA PRO A 50 -1.69 -16.40 -23.42
C PRO A 50 -2.26 -15.43 -24.43
N PRO A 51 -1.48 -14.39 -24.88
CA PRO A 51 -1.93 -13.48 -25.89
C PRO A 51 -2.16 -14.26 -27.20
N GLY A 52 -3.43 -14.41 -27.57
CA GLY A 52 -3.82 -14.83 -28.91
C GLY A 52 -3.72 -16.33 -29.19
N GLU A 53 -4.64 -17.13 -28.68
CA GLU A 53 -5.09 -18.27 -29.49
C GLU A 53 -5.88 -17.73 -30.66
N LEU A 54 -5.20 -17.57 -31.78
CA LEU A 54 -5.83 -17.51 -33.09
C LEU A 54 -6.66 -18.78 -33.24
N SER A 55 -7.98 -18.61 -33.22
CA SER A 55 -8.90 -19.64 -33.69
C SER A 55 -8.64 -19.85 -35.17
N THR A 56 -7.68 -20.71 -35.51
CA THR A 56 -7.50 -21.18 -36.88
C THR A 56 -8.58 -22.22 -37.17
N THR A 57 -9.74 -21.72 -37.47
CA THR A 57 -10.76 -22.52 -38.17
C THR A 57 -10.26 -22.70 -39.58
N ILE A 58 -9.71 -23.88 -39.91
CA ILE A 58 -9.39 -24.25 -41.28
C ILE A 58 -10.73 -24.60 -41.97
N PRO A 59 -11.20 -23.81 -42.92
CA PRO A 59 -12.43 -24.16 -43.60
C PRO A 59 -12.23 -25.42 -44.42
N GLY A 60 -13.02 -26.48 -44.13
CA GLY A 60 -13.07 -27.70 -44.90
C GLY A 60 -12.43 -28.96 -44.25
N SER A 61 -11.92 -28.89 -43.07
CA SER A 61 -11.42 -30.09 -42.34
C SER A 61 -12.58 -30.79 -41.61
N LYS A 62 -12.80 -32.07 -41.95
CA LYS A 62 -13.75 -33.00 -41.28
C LYS A 62 -13.23 -33.53 -39.93
N PHE A 63 -12.04 -33.13 -39.52
CA PHE A 63 -11.43 -33.50 -38.24
C PHE A 63 -11.31 -32.25 -37.37
N ALA A 64 -12.33 -32.00 -36.58
CA ALA A 64 -12.20 -31.10 -35.45
C ALA A 64 -11.29 -31.79 -34.41
N THR A 65 -9.98 -31.51 -34.46
CA THR A 65 -9.12 -31.84 -33.34
C THR A 65 -9.55 -30.91 -32.19
N VAL A 66 -10.38 -31.45 -31.29
CA VAL A 66 -10.64 -30.79 -30.01
C VAL A 66 -9.33 -30.88 -29.24
N LEU A 67 -8.45 -29.92 -29.45
CA LEU A 67 -7.39 -29.67 -28.50
C LEU A 67 -8.05 -29.28 -27.19
N ALA A 68 -7.98 -30.20 -26.21
CA ALA A 68 -8.41 -29.86 -24.85
C ALA A 68 -7.68 -28.57 -24.47
N PRO A 69 -8.38 -27.55 -23.98
CA PRO A 69 -7.72 -26.34 -23.52
C PRO A 69 -6.66 -26.73 -22.49
N ALA A 70 -5.44 -26.21 -22.65
CA ALA A 70 -4.40 -26.41 -21.66
C ALA A 70 -4.95 -26.00 -20.28
N PRO A 71 -4.58 -26.71 -19.21
CA PRO A 71 -5.05 -26.36 -17.88
C PRO A 71 -4.69 -24.92 -17.59
N ARG A 72 -5.70 -24.10 -17.37
CA ARG A 72 -5.53 -22.70 -17.00
C ARG A 72 -5.01 -22.70 -15.56
N VAL A 73 -3.80 -22.21 -15.37
CA VAL A 73 -3.32 -21.88 -14.03
C VAL A 73 -4.11 -20.60 -13.62
N VAL A 74 -5.09 -20.79 -12.79
CA VAL A 74 -5.84 -19.68 -12.19
C VAL A 74 -5.24 -19.50 -10.81
N GLU A 75 -4.59 -18.35 -10.60
CA GLU A 75 -4.11 -17.97 -9.28
C GLU A 75 -5.32 -17.89 -8.33
N SER A 76 -5.25 -18.60 -7.22
CA SER A 76 -6.28 -18.54 -6.19
C SER A 76 -6.27 -17.16 -5.52
N HIS A 77 -7.38 -16.75 -4.91
CA HIS A 77 -7.44 -15.50 -4.16
C HIS A 77 -6.38 -15.44 -3.03
N GLY A 78 -6.10 -16.57 -2.38
CA GLY A 78 -5.06 -16.67 -1.35
C GLY A 78 -3.65 -16.41 -1.91
N GLU A 79 -3.30 -17.01 -3.05
CA GLU A 79 -2.02 -16.78 -3.72
C GLU A 79 -1.90 -15.32 -4.19
N ALA A 80 -2.99 -14.73 -4.68
CA ALA A 80 -3.02 -13.32 -5.07
C ALA A 80 -2.77 -12.39 -3.87
N LEU A 81 -3.33 -12.69 -2.71
CA LEU A 81 -3.09 -11.93 -1.47
C LEU A 81 -1.63 -12.08 -1.01
N GLU A 82 -1.08 -13.29 -1.05
CA GLU A 82 0.32 -13.53 -0.67
C GLU A 82 1.28 -12.77 -1.60
N ARG A 83 1.04 -12.82 -2.90
CA ARG A 83 1.80 -12.03 -3.87
C ARG A 83 1.70 -10.53 -3.59
N ALA A 84 0.48 -10.01 -3.40
CA ALA A 84 0.27 -8.59 -3.08
C ALA A 84 0.98 -8.16 -1.78
N HIS A 85 1.05 -9.05 -0.78
CA HIS A 85 1.81 -8.82 0.45
C HIS A 85 3.31 -8.71 0.17
N LEU A 86 3.87 -9.64 -0.60
CA LEU A 86 5.29 -9.65 -0.94
C LEU A 86 5.65 -8.41 -1.77
N ASP A 87 4.87 -8.09 -2.80
CA ASP A 87 5.09 -6.93 -3.67
C ASP A 87 5.06 -5.63 -2.86
N ALA A 88 4.06 -5.45 -1.99
CA ALA A 88 3.97 -4.27 -1.14
C ALA A 88 5.15 -4.15 -0.18
N ASN A 89 5.61 -5.26 0.38
CA ASN A 89 6.76 -5.28 1.28
C ASN A 89 8.07 -4.91 0.56
N GLU A 90 8.28 -5.40 -0.66
CA GLU A 90 9.44 -5.03 -1.47
C GLU A 90 9.42 -3.54 -1.84
N VAL A 91 8.25 -2.98 -2.14
CA VAL A 91 8.09 -1.54 -2.40
C VAL A 91 8.47 -0.73 -1.16
N LEU A 92 7.99 -1.11 0.03
CA LEU A 92 8.33 -0.41 1.28
C LEU A 92 9.83 -0.47 1.59
N LYS A 93 10.48 -1.62 1.36
CA LYS A 93 11.94 -1.77 1.49
C LYS A 93 12.69 -0.85 0.53
N ALA A 94 12.29 -0.82 -0.74
CA ALA A 94 12.91 0.04 -1.74
C ALA A 94 12.78 1.53 -1.38
N ILE A 95 11.59 1.95 -0.89
CA ILE A 95 11.35 3.30 -0.40
C ILE A 95 12.27 3.61 0.78
N SER A 96 12.35 2.72 1.76
CA SER A 96 13.21 2.90 2.93
C SER A 96 14.69 3.09 2.54
N HIS A 97 15.22 2.23 1.68
CA HIS A 97 16.59 2.34 1.20
C HIS A 97 16.87 3.66 0.47
N ARG A 98 15.90 4.13 -0.31
CA ARG A 98 16.08 5.35 -1.10
C ARG A 98 15.94 6.63 -0.27
N GLU A 99 14.94 6.68 0.63
CA GLU A 99 14.52 7.92 1.29
C GLU A 99 14.92 8.00 2.76
N LEU A 100 15.11 6.85 3.43
CA LEU A 100 15.33 6.76 4.88
C LEU A 100 16.63 6.01 5.21
N ASP A 101 17.63 6.09 4.33
CA ASP A 101 18.94 5.47 4.58
C ASP A 101 19.53 5.94 5.92
N GLY A 102 20.00 4.98 6.72
CA GLY A 102 20.51 5.25 8.09
C GLY A 102 19.44 5.41 9.17
N VAL A 103 18.14 5.36 8.84
CA VAL A 103 17.06 5.37 9.83
C VAL A 103 16.63 3.93 10.15
N ALA A 104 16.42 3.62 11.42
CA ALA A 104 15.89 2.31 11.81
C ALA A 104 14.46 2.16 11.32
N THR A 105 14.24 1.29 10.32
CA THR A 105 12.93 1.07 9.69
C THR A 105 12.44 -0.36 9.85
N SER A 106 11.13 -0.50 9.99
CA SER A 106 10.40 -1.76 9.92
C SER A 106 9.19 -1.61 8.99
N PHE A 107 8.60 -2.72 8.56
CA PHE A 107 7.57 -2.73 7.52
C PHE A 107 6.36 -3.52 7.94
N GLY A 108 5.17 -3.07 7.52
CA GLY A 108 3.90 -3.77 7.70
C GLY A 108 3.01 -3.64 6.49
N VAL A 109 2.33 -4.73 6.16
CA VAL A 109 1.28 -4.76 5.13
C VAL A 109 0.03 -5.32 5.76
N VAL A 110 -1.05 -4.57 5.74
CA VAL A 110 -2.35 -4.96 6.31
C VAL A 110 -3.40 -4.96 5.22
N PHE A 111 -4.22 -6.01 5.21
CA PHE A 111 -5.37 -6.11 4.31
C PHE A 111 -6.64 -5.66 5.03
N SER A 112 -7.22 -4.55 4.58
CA SER A 112 -8.45 -4.01 5.16
C SER A 112 -9.25 -3.19 4.14
N SER A 113 -10.56 -3.25 4.24
CA SER A 113 -11.46 -2.35 3.49
C SER A 113 -11.64 -0.99 4.18
N ASN A 114 -11.15 -0.83 5.42
CA ASN A 114 -11.19 0.42 6.18
C ASN A 114 -9.77 0.88 6.51
N THR A 115 -9.19 1.67 5.62
CA THR A 115 -7.80 2.15 5.73
C THR A 115 -7.54 2.90 7.04
N ALA A 116 -8.45 3.78 7.45
CA ALA A 116 -8.24 4.61 8.64
C ALA A 116 -8.25 3.79 9.94
N GLU A 117 -9.13 2.81 10.03
CA GLU A 117 -9.22 1.89 11.17
C GLU A 117 -7.97 1.00 11.23
N ALA A 118 -7.56 0.42 10.10
CA ALA A 118 -6.36 -0.38 10.03
C ALA A 118 -5.09 0.38 10.46
N ILE A 119 -4.98 1.67 10.08
CA ILE A 119 -3.87 2.52 10.52
C ILE A 119 -3.93 2.74 12.04
N ALA A 120 -5.11 3.04 12.60
CA ALA A 120 -5.28 3.29 14.02
C ALA A 120 -4.99 2.03 14.87
N GLU A 121 -5.48 0.88 14.44
CA GLU A 121 -5.21 -0.42 15.07
C GLU A 121 -3.72 -0.76 15.03
N SER A 122 -3.10 -0.67 13.85
CA SER A 122 -1.66 -0.90 13.68
C SER A 122 -0.82 0.02 14.56
N ALA A 123 -1.21 1.30 14.71
CA ALA A 123 -0.52 2.24 15.60
C ALA A 123 -0.60 1.82 17.06
N ASN A 124 -1.73 1.26 17.49
CA ASN A 124 -1.92 0.78 18.86
C ASN A 124 -1.17 -0.53 19.11
N GLU A 125 -1.27 -1.51 18.22
CA GLU A 125 -0.57 -2.79 18.30
C GLU A 125 0.95 -2.63 18.33
N LEU A 126 1.46 -1.73 17.49
CA LEU A 126 2.88 -1.40 17.43
C LEU A 126 3.36 -0.62 18.67
N GLY A 127 2.45 -0.02 19.43
CA GLY A 127 2.78 0.92 20.49
C GLY A 127 3.42 2.19 19.93
N ALA A 128 2.93 2.68 18.79
CA ALA A 128 3.46 3.90 18.18
C ALA A 128 3.22 5.12 19.07
N ASP A 129 4.22 6.00 19.15
CA ASP A 129 4.14 7.26 19.89
C ASP A 129 3.50 8.36 19.05
N LEU A 130 3.63 8.27 17.71
CA LEU A 130 3.00 9.19 16.77
C LEU A 130 2.73 8.53 15.42
N ILE A 131 1.80 9.12 14.66
CA ILE A 131 1.53 8.77 13.26
C ILE A 131 1.97 9.97 12.41
N ILE A 132 2.66 9.72 11.28
CA ILE A 132 3.10 10.76 10.35
C ILE A 132 2.50 10.46 8.98
N MET A 133 1.67 11.35 8.46
CA MET A 133 1.02 11.13 7.17
C MET A 133 0.86 12.42 6.37
N ALA A 134 0.67 12.27 5.06
CA ALA A 134 0.39 13.39 4.16
C ALA A 134 -1.10 13.55 3.93
N THR A 135 -1.50 14.76 3.62
CA THR A 135 -2.84 15.08 3.16
C THR A 135 -2.78 16.09 2.02
N HIS A 136 -3.80 16.12 1.17
CA HIS A 136 -3.89 17.11 0.11
C HIS A 136 -3.98 18.51 0.73
N GLY A 137 -3.10 19.40 0.28
CA GLY A 137 -3.23 20.83 0.55
C GLY A 137 -4.44 21.43 -0.18
N ARG A 138 -4.69 22.70 -0.01
CA ARG A 138 -5.85 23.49 -0.43
C ARG A 138 -6.20 23.50 -1.94
N SER A 139 -5.91 22.50 -2.74
CA SER A 139 -6.26 22.49 -4.16
C SER A 139 -7.63 21.84 -4.40
N GLY A 140 -8.73 22.53 -4.09
CA GLY A 140 -9.96 22.27 -4.79
C GLY A 140 -11.30 22.25 -4.07
N ILE A 141 -11.41 22.06 -2.76
CA ILE A 141 -12.73 22.12 -2.10
C ILE A 141 -12.60 22.84 -0.75
N SER A 142 -13.22 24.00 -0.66
CA SER A 142 -13.01 25.06 0.33
C SER A 142 -13.41 24.76 1.78
N HIS A 143 -13.79 23.55 2.15
CA HIS A 143 -14.28 23.24 3.49
C HIS A 143 -13.72 22.00 4.18
N LEU A 144 -12.88 21.17 3.51
CA LEU A 144 -12.23 20.00 4.12
C LEU A 144 -10.71 20.19 4.08
N LEU A 145 -10.13 20.62 5.18
CA LEU A 145 -8.68 20.88 5.35
C LEU A 145 -7.86 19.59 5.38
N THR A 146 -8.51 18.43 5.49
CA THR A 146 -7.86 17.13 5.69
C THR A 146 -8.58 16.07 4.83
N GLY A 147 -7.85 15.17 4.16
CA GLY A 147 -8.45 14.04 3.44
C GLY A 147 -9.22 13.11 4.40
N SER A 148 -10.23 12.41 3.88
CA SER A 148 -11.13 11.57 4.69
C SER A 148 -10.38 10.54 5.57
N VAL A 149 -9.32 9.92 5.06
CA VAL A 149 -8.50 8.97 5.82
C VAL A 149 -7.74 9.68 6.93
N THR A 150 -7.09 10.80 6.64
CA THR A 150 -6.33 11.56 7.63
C THR A 150 -7.23 12.07 8.76
N GLU A 151 -8.41 12.61 8.43
CA GLU A 151 -9.37 13.06 9.42
C GLU A 151 -9.85 11.92 10.32
N ALA A 152 -10.16 10.76 9.74
CA ALA A 152 -10.59 9.59 10.50
C ALA A 152 -9.47 9.05 11.41
N VAL A 153 -8.22 9.04 10.95
CA VAL A 153 -7.06 8.66 11.78
C VAL A 153 -6.87 9.62 12.94
N ILE A 154 -6.95 10.95 12.71
CA ILE A 154 -6.84 11.96 13.77
C ILE A 154 -7.91 11.73 14.85
N ARG A 155 -9.14 11.40 14.46
CA ARG A 155 -10.26 11.21 15.40
C ARG A 155 -10.17 9.90 16.16
N ASN A 156 -9.71 8.83 15.52
CA ASN A 156 -9.92 7.47 16.03
C ASN A 156 -8.65 6.83 16.58
N SER A 157 -7.44 7.30 16.22
CA SER A 157 -6.20 6.64 16.62
C SER A 157 -5.84 6.81 18.10
N GLY A 158 -6.31 7.90 18.74
CA GLY A 158 -5.87 8.27 20.07
C GLY A 158 -4.38 8.60 20.17
N LYS A 159 -3.70 8.80 19.04
CA LYS A 159 -2.27 9.10 18.94
C LYS A 159 -2.05 10.51 18.42
N PRO A 160 -0.94 11.16 18.77
CA PRO A 160 -0.50 12.36 18.07
C PRO A 160 -0.35 12.08 16.57
N VAL A 161 -0.84 12.99 15.71
CA VAL A 161 -0.74 12.85 14.26
C VAL A 161 -0.02 14.08 13.69
N LEU A 162 1.12 13.86 13.06
CA LEU A 162 1.83 14.88 12.30
C LEU A 162 1.36 14.81 10.85
N VAL A 163 0.78 15.90 10.37
CA VAL A 163 0.23 15.97 9.02
C VAL A 163 1.08 16.87 8.14
N ASN A 164 1.59 16.31 7.03
CA ASN A 164 2.26 17.08 5.98
C ASN A 164 1.23 17.50 4.93
N CYS A 165 1.16 18.81 4.67
CA CYS A 165 0.35 19.39 3.60
C CYS A 165 1.29 19.97 2.54
N PRO A 166 1.70 19.20 1.53
CA PRO A 166 2.55 19.74 0.47
C PRO A 166 1.80 20.84 -0.30
N LYS A 167 2.56 21.82 -0.75
CA LYS A 167 2.05 22.98 -1.52
C LYS A 167 1.87 22.62 -2.98
#